data_9b2fb78b52c9b8888c6fefc5de486221
#
_entry.id   9b2fb78b52c9b8888c6fefc5de486221
#
_cell.length_a   1.000
_cell.length_b   1.000
_cell.length_c   1.000
_cell.angle_alpha   90.00
_cell.angle_beta   90.00
_cell.angle_gamma   90.00
#
_symmetry.space_group_name_H-M   'P 1'
#
loop_
_entity.id
_entity.type
_entity.pdbx_description
1 polymer ?
#
loop_
_entity_poly.entity_id
_entity_poly.type
_entity_poly.pdbx_seq_one_letter_code
_entity_poly.pdbx_strand_id
1 'polypeptide(L)'
;MFNSDNLRLDGKCAIITGAGAGIGKEIAITFATAGASVVVSDINADAANHVVDEIQQLGGQAFACRCDITSEQELSALADFAISKLGKVDILVNNAGGGGPKPFDMPIADFRRAYELNVFSFFHLSQLVAPEMEKNGG
;
A
#
# COMPACT_ATOMS: atom_id res chain seq x y z
N MET A 1 15.42 27.35 -0.57
CA MET A 1 14.00 27.68 -0.44
C MET A 1 13.20 26.41 -0.75
N PHE A 2 12.33 26.01 0.15
CA PHE A 2 11.48 24.83 -0.06
C PHE A 2 10.47 25.17 -1.17
N ASN A 3 10.51 24.42 -2.28
CA ASN A 3 9.54 24.58 -3.37
C ASN A 3 8.55 23.42 -3.31
N SER A 4 7.28 23.71 -3.03
CA SER A 4 6.20 22.73 -2.98
C SER A 4 6.01 21.95 -4.30
N ASP A 5 6.40 22.54 -5.43
CA ASP A 5 6.30 21.91 -6.74
C ASP A 5 7.19 20.64 -6.84
N ASN A 6 8.28 20.59 -6.05
CA ASN A 6 9.15 19.42 -5.96
C ASN A 6 8.52 18.22 -5.23
N LEU A 7 7.37 18.41 -4.60
CA LEU A 7 6.61 17.37 -3.90
C LEU A 7 5.41 16.87 -4.72
N ARG A 8 5.26 17.31 -5.95
CA ARG A 8 4.19 16.84 -6.83
C ARG A 8 4.46 15.41 -7.27
N LEU A 9 3.38 14.62 -7.32
CA LEU A 9 3.36 13.23 -7.79
C LEU A 9 2.47 13.06 -9.02
N ASP A 10 2.35 14.12 -9.84
CA ASP A 10 1.50 14.11 -11.03
C ASP A 10 1.89 12.97 -11.97
N GLY A 11 0.91 12.16 -12.34
CA GLY A 11 1.10 11.01 -13.22
C GLY A 11 1.84 9.82 -12.58
N LYS A 12 2.14 9.86 -11.28
CA LYS A 12 2.65 8.71 -10.53
C LYS A 12 1.53 7.80 -10.08
N CYS A 13 1.83 6.51 -10.01
CA CYS A 13 0.91 5.47 -9.60
C CYS A 13 1.48 4.75 -8.37
N ALA A 14 0.72 4.70 -7.28
CA ALA A 14 1.19 4.20 -5.99
C ALA A 14 0.29 3.10 -5.43
N ILE A 15 0.91 2.10 -4.79
CA ILE A 15 0.23 1.12 -3.94
C ILE A 15 0.60 1.45 -2.49
N ILE A 16 -0.40 1.56 -1.61
CA ILE A 16 -0.20 1.75 -0.18
C ILE A 16 -0.93 0.62 0.55
N THR A 17 -0.19 -0.20 1.30
CA THR A 17 -0.74 -1.29 2.10
C THR A 17 -1.07 -0.81 3.53
N GLY A 18 -2.11 -1.41 4.15
CA GLY A 18 -2.59 -0.97 5.46
C GLY A 18 -3.11 0.47 5.42
N ALA A 19 -3.73 0.85 4.31
CA ALA A 19 -4.13 2.23 4.04
C ALA A 19 -5.59 2.54 4.43
N GLY A 20 -6.29 1.61 5.07
CA GLY A 20 -7.65 1.84 5.58
C GLY A 20 -7.72 2.73 6.81
N ALA A 21 -6.62 2.94 7.53
CA ALA A 21 -6.56 3.76 8.73
C ALA A 21 -5.14 4.27 9.03
N GLY A 22 -5.05 5.17 10.00
CA GLY A 22 -3.79 5.62 10.59
C GLY A 22 -2.80 6.20 9.59
N ILE A 23 -1.53 5.82 9.71
CA ILE A 23 -0.43 6.34 8.89
C ILE A 23 -0.64 6.04 7.41
N GLY A 24 -1.05 4.82 7.07
CA GLY A 24 -1.28 4.43 5.67
C GLY A 24 -2.39 5.23 4.99
N LYS A 25 -3.49 5.52 5.71
CA LYS A 25 -4.55 6.40 5.23
C LYS A 25 -4.01 7.80 4.90
N GLU A 26 -3.25 8.41 5.82
CA GLU A 26 -2.71 9.76 5.63
C GLU A 26 -1.71 9.80 4.46
N ILE A 27 -0.91 8.75 4.27
CA ILE A 27 -0.02 8.62 3.10
C ILE A 27 -0.85 8.58 1.81
N ALA A 28 -1.92 7.77 1.77
CA ALA A 28 -2.76 7.62 0.58
C ALA A 28 -3.43 8.95 0.19
N ILE A 29 -4.01 9.68 1.16
CA ILE A 29 -4.64 10.98 0.95
C ILE A 29 -3.60 12.00 0.48
N THR A 30 -2.43 12.05 1.13
CA THR A 30 -1.35 12.97 0.79
C THR A 30 -0.84 12.73 -0.62
N PHE A 31 -0.61 11.48 -1.01
CA PHE A 31 -0.15 11.13 -2.36
C PHE A 31 -1.18 11.50 -3.42
N ALA A 32 -2.45 11.18 -3.18
CA ALA A 32 -3.53 11.55 -4.10
C ALA A 32 -3.67 13.07 -4.23
N THR A 33 -3.57 13.82 -3.13
CA THR A 33 -3.60 15.28 -3.14
C THR A 33 -2.37 15.87 -3.86
N ALA A 34 -1.23 15.19 -3.80
CA ALA A 34 -0.04 15.56 -4.57
C ALA A 34 -0.14 15.22 -6.07
N GLY A 35 -1.19 14.56 -6.52
CA GLY A 35 -1.48 14.25 -7.93
C GLY A 35 -1.25 12.81 -8.35
N ALA A 36 -0.91 11.90 -7.42
CA ALA A 36 -0.80 10.48 -7.73
C ALA A 36 -2.17 9.81 -7.87
N SER A 37 -2.22 8.75 -8.69
CA SER A 37 -3.29 7.77 -8.64
C SER A 37 -2.91 6.66 -7.66
N VAL A 38 -3.80 6.32 -6.71
CA VAL A 38 -3.43 5.41 -5.62
C VAL A 38 -4.31 4.16 -5.54
N VAL A 39 -3.72 3.02 -5.22
CA VAL A 39 -4.42 1.84 -4.73
C VAL A 39 -4.32 1.83 -3.20
N VAL A 40 -5.48 1.93 -2.57
CA VAL A 40 -5.67 1.86 -1.11
C VAL A 40 -5.92 0.40 -0.77
N SER A 41 -4.93 -0.29 -0.20
CA SER A 41 -5.05 -1.69 0.16
C SER A 41 -5.13 -1.86 1.67
N ASP A 42 -6.10 -2.64 2.13
CA ASP A 42 -6.27 -2.99 3.53
C ASP A 42 -6.96 -4.36 3.65
N ILE A 43 -6.75 -5.05 4.77
CA ILE A 43 -7.48 -6.28 5.08
C ILE A 43 -8.98 -5.99 5.34
N ASN A 44 -9.28 -4.79 5.82
CA ASN A 44 -10.62 -4.27 6.02
C ASN A 44 -11.08 -3.53 4.76
N ALA A 45 -11.92 -4.20 3.96
CA ALA A 45 -12.44 -3.66 2.71
C ALA A 45 -13.24 -2.36 2.91
N ASP A 46 -14.06 -2.28 3.96
CA ASP A 46 -14.89 -1.10 4.23
C ASP A 46 -14.03 0.11 4.57
N ALA A 47 -12.98 -0.09 5.38
CA ALA A 47 -12.03 0.96 5.70
C ALA A 47 -11.31 1.47 4.44
N ALA A 48 -10.86 0.57 3.57
CA ALA A 48 -10.23 0.95 2.30
C ALA A 48 -11.19 1.75 1.40
N ASN A 49 -12.46 1.32 1.28
CA ASN A 49 -13.46 2.04 0.50
C ASN A 49 -13.74 3.43 1.06
N HIS A 50 -13.86 3.60 2.37
CA HIS A 50 -14.04 4.92 2.99
C HIS A 50 -12.90 5.89 2.66
N VAL A 51 -11.65 5.40 2.66
CA VAL A 51 -10.50 6.25 2.27
C VAL A 51 -10.55 6.61 0.78
N VAL A 52 -10.96 5.69 -0.07
CA VAL A 52 -11.17 5.98 -1.50
C VAL A 52 -12.23 7.06 -1.71
N ASP A 53 -13.37 6.95 -1.01
CA ASP A 53 -14.44 7.95 -1.09
C ASP A 53 -13.93 9.33 -0.65
N GLU A 54 -13.16 9.40 0.43
CA GLU A 54 -12.56 10.64 0.92
C GLU A 54 -11.59 11.24 -0.11
N ILE A 55 -10.73 10.44 -0.71
CA ILE A 55 -9.82 10.89 -1.77
C ILE A 55 -10.58 11.42 -2.99
N GLN A 56 -11.64 10.74 -3.40
CA GLN A 56 -12.46 11.16 -4.54
C GLN A 56 -13.20 12.48 -4.26
N GLN A 57 -13.68 12.69 -3.03
CA GLN A 57 -14.28 13.96 -2.62
C GLN A 57 -13.29 15.13 -2.66
N LEU A 58 -12.00 14.85 -2.46
CA LEU A 58 -10.90 15.82 -2.61
C LEU A 58 -10.45 15.99 -4.07
N GLY A 59 -11.09 15.30 -5.03
CA GLY A 59 -10.74 15.38 -6.45
C GLY A 59 -9.58 14.47 -6.88
N GLY A 60 -9.10 13.61 -5.99
CA GLY A 60 -8.04 12.64 -6.29
C GLY A 60 -8.57 11.37 -6.95
N GLN A 61 -7.66 10.55 -7.44
CA GLN A 61 -7.96 9.24 -8.04
C GLN A 61 -7.47 8.11 -7.14
N ALA A 62 -8.41 7.25 -6.71
CA ALA A 62 -8.09 6.13 -5.86
C ALA A 62 -8.96 4.90 -6.16
N PHE A 63 -8.43 3.71 -5.87
CA PHE A 63 -9.10 2.42 -5.99
C PHE A 63 -8.85 1.59 -4.73
N ALA A 64 -9.89 1.00 -4.18
CA ALA A 64 -9.76 0.12 -3.02
C ALA A 64 -9.46 -1.32 -3.46
N CYS A 65 -8.58 -1.99 -2.73
CA CYS A 65 -8.29 -3.41 -2.90
C CYS A 65 -8.14 -4.08 -1.54
N ARG A 66 -9.05 -4.99 -1.20
CA ARG A 66 -8.90 -5.81 -0.01
C ARG A 66 -7.73 -6.78 -0.20
N CYS A 67 -6.82 -6.85 0.76
CA CYS A 67 -5.69 -7.75 0.72
C CYS A 67 -5.25 -8.15 2.13
N ASP A 68 -5.18 -9.44 2.40
CA ASP A 68 -4.42 -9.98 3.52
C ASP A 68 -2.97 -10.16 3.06
N ILE A 69 -2.08 -9.31 3.56
CA ILE A 69 -0.67 -9.31 3.13
C ILE A 69 0.11 -10.57 3.56
N THR A 70 -0.44 -11.41 4.42
CA THR A 70 0.16 -12.70 4.77
C THR A 70 -0.18 -13.81 3.76
N SER A 71 -1.06 -13.53 2.79
CA SER A 71 -1.42 -14.43 1.71
C SER A 71 -0.66 -14.10 0.43
N GLU A 72 0.23 -14.99 -0.01
CA GLU A 72 0.98 -14.83 -1.26
C GLU A 72 0.04 -14.67 -2.48
N GLN A 73 -1.07 -15.40 -2.48
CA GLN A 73 -2.07 -15.32 -3.54
C GLN A 73 -2.74 -13.95 -3.58
N GLU A 74 -3.08 -13.38 -2.41
CA GLU A 74 -3.71 -12.05 -2.33
C GLU A 74 -2.72 -10.94 -2.66
N LEU A 75 -1.43 -11.10 -2.31
CA LEU A 75 -0.39 -10.16 -2.73
C LEU A 75 -0.22 -10.14 -4.26
N SER A 76 -0.22 -11.30 -4.91
CA SER A 76 -0.19 -11.38 -6.37
C SER A 76 -1.42 -10.72 -6.99
N ALA A 77 -2.60 -10.97 -6.44
CA ALA A 77 -3.83 -10.36 -6.91
C ALA A 77 -3.84 -8.82 -6.70
N LEU A 78 -3.23 -8.32 -5.61
CA LEU A 78 -3.07 -6.88 -5.38
C LEU A 78 -2.17 -6.24 -6.44
N ALA A 79 -1.04 -6.86 -6.76
CA ALA A 79 -0.13 -6.35 -7.80
C ALA A 79 -0.84 -6.30 -9.17
N ASP A 80 -1.52 -7.38 -9.56
CA ASP A 80 -2.28 -7.46 -10.82
C ASP A 80 -3.41 -6.42 -10.86
N PHE A 81 -4.13 -6.25 -9.75
CA PHE A 81 -5.19 -5.25 -9.62
C PHE A 81 -4.64 -3.83 -9.84
N ALA A 82 -3.52 -3.51 -9.18
CA ALA A 82 -2.90 -2.19 -9.30
C ALA A 82 -2.47 -1.90 -10.75
N ILE A 83 -1.80 -2.85 -11.40
CA ILE A 83 -1.39 -2.73 -12.81
C ILE A 83 -2.62 -2.55 -13.71
N SER A 84 -3.68 -3.33 -13.48
CA SER A 84 -4.92 -3.24 -14.26
C SER A 84 -5.63 -1.89 -14.11
N LYS A 85 -5.64 -1.31 -12.90
CA LYS A 85 -6.35 -0.05 -12.62
C LYS A 85 -5.53 1.19 -12.95
N LEU A 86 -4.23 1.14 -12.70
CA LEU A 86 -3.32 2.29 -12.83
C LEU A 86 -2.52 2.28 -14.15
N GLY A 87 -2.41 1.13 -14.80
CA GLY A 87 -1.60 0.94 -16.02
C GLY A 87 -0.11 0.77 -15.74
N LYS A 88 0.38 1.17 -14.59
CA LYS A 88 1.77 1.07 -14.11
C LYS A 88 1.84 1.17 -12.60
N VAL A 89 3.00 0.89 -12.03
CA VAL A 89 3.31 1.18 -10.62
C VAL A 89 4.65 1.88 -10.55
N ASP A 90 4.67 3.06 -9.93
CA ASP A 90 5.89 3.85 -9.71
C ASP A 90 6.32 3.80 -8.24
N ILE A 91 5.38 3.64 -7.32
CA ILE A 91 5.62 3.74 -5.88
C ILE A 91 4.93 2.59 -5.15
N LEU A 92 5.65 1.93 -4.26
CA LEU A 92 5.11 0.96 -3.32
C LEU A 92 5.40 1.42 -1.89
N VAL A 93 4.35 1.57 -1.09
CA VAL A 93 4.46 1.86 0.34
C VAL A 93 4.04 0.60 1.13
N ASN A 94 5.02 -0.13 1.61
CA ASN A 94 4.84 -1.28 2.49
C ASN A 94 4.59 -0.77 3.92
N ASN A 95 3.37 -0.36 4.21
CA ASN A 95 2.96 0.19 5.50
C ASN A 95 2.16 -0.80 6.35
N ALA A 96 1.44 -1.73 5.73
CA ALA A 96 0.69 -2.72 6.47
C ALA A 96 1.61 -3.51 7.39
N GLY A 97 1.19 -3.68 8.61
CA GLY A 97 1.95 -4.37 9.63
C GLY A 97 1.16 -4.35 10.93
N GLY A 98 1.74 -4.88 11.97
CA GLY A 98 1.08 -4.89 13.26
C GLY A 98 1.78 -5.78 14.26
N GLY A 99 1.19 -5.82 15.43
CA GLY A 99 1.66 -6.60 16.55
C GLY A 99 1.78 -5.72 17.79
N GLY A 100 1.41 -6.29 18.93
CA GLY A 100 1.61 -5.70 20.23
C GLY A 100 2.96 -6.07 20.85
N PRO A 101 3.18 -5.72 22.10
CA PRO A 101 4.32 -6.18 22.87
C PRO A 101 4.48 -7.70 22.76
N LYS A 102 5.71 -8.15 22.55
CA LYS A 102 6.02 -9.57 22.40
C LYS A 102 6.85 -9.99 23.63
N PRO A 103 6.24 -10.63 24.63
CA PRO A 103 6.96 -11.11 25.79
C PRO A 103 7.99 -12.18 25.39
N PHE A 104 9.04 -12.32 26.15
CA PHE A 104 10.11 -13.27 25.87
C PHE A 104 9.63 -14.72 25.82
N ASP A 105 8.58 -15.04 26.55
CA ASP A 105 7.97 -16.37 26.68
C ASP A 105 6.83 -16.61 25.67
N MET A 106 6.66 -15.72 24.68
CA MET A 106 5.64 -15.91 23.65
C MET A 106 5.85 -17.24 22.86
N PRO A 107 4.75 -17.90 22.44
CA PRO A 107 4.85 -19.06 21.58
C PRO A 107 5.62 -18.75 20.28
N ILE A 108 6.46 -19.67 19.82
CA ILE A 108 7.24 -19.50 18.57
C ILE A 108 6.33 -19.30 17.35
N ALA A 109 5.12 -19.84 17.36
CA ALA A 109 4.15 -19.63 16.29
C ALA A 109 3.74 -18.17 16.17
N ASP A 110 3.56 -17.45 17.28
CA ASP A 110 3.24 -16.02 17.29
C ASP A 110 4.42 -15.17 16.81
N PHE A 111 5.64 -15.59 17.16
CA PHE A 111 6.85 -14.96 16.65
C PHE A 111 6.96 -15.11 15.12
N ARG A 112 6.73 -16.33 14.59
CA ARG A 112 6.71 -16.59 13.14
C ARG A 112 5.66 -15.72 12.44
N ARG A 113 4.44 -15.64 13.00
CA ARG A 113 3.36 -14.82 12.43
C ARG A 113 3.73 -13.34 12.37
N ALA A 114 4.47 -12.84 13.36
CA ALA A 114 4.97 -11.47 13.32
C ALA A 114 5.95 -11.23 12.15
N TYR A 115 6.78 -12.21 11.81
CA TYR A 115 7.67 -12.13 10.65
C TYR A 115 6.92 -12.25 9.33
N GLU A 116 5.92 -13.13 9.23
CA GLU A 116 5.05 -13.21 8.04
C GLU A 116 4.41 -11.85 7.75
N LEU A 117 3.87 -11.22 8.80
CA LEU A 117 3.17 -9.95 8.67
C LEU A 117 4.11 -8.76 8.39
N ASN A 118 5.27 -8.68 9.05
CA ASN A 118 6.08 -7.47 9.05
C ASN A 118 7.37 -7.57 8.22
N VAL A 119 7.70 -8.74 7.68
CA VAL A 119 8.95 -8.96 6.93
C VAL A 119 8.68 -9.66 5.61
N PHE A 120 8.14 -10.88 5.62
CA PHE A 120 8.00 -11.68 4.40
C PHE A 120 7.01 -11.07 3.42
N SER A 121 5.90 -10.51 3.91
CA SER A 121 4.91 -9.83 3.08
C SER A 121 5.53 -8.65 2.30
N PHE A 122 6.36 -7.85 2.95
CA PHE A 122 7.02 -6.71 2.33
C PHE A 122 7.98 -7.12 1.23
N PHE A 123 8.79 -8.13 1.52
CA PHE A 123 9.74 -8.66 0.57
C PHE A 123 9.02 -9.23 -0.65
N HIS A 124 7.99 -10.05 -0.44
CA HIS A 124 7.25 -10.68 -1.52
C HIS A 124 6.52 -9.67 -2.40
N LEU A 125 5.79 -8.71 -1.82
CA LEU A 125 5.12 -7.67 -2.60
C LEU A 125 6.12 -6.81 -3.38
N SER A 126 7.28 -6.50 -2.79
CA SER A 126 8.36 -5.78 -3.48
C SER A 126 8.88 -6.56 -4.69
N GLN A 127 9.06 -7.89 -4.57
CA GLN A 127 9.45 -8.74 -5.70
C GLN A 127 8.42 -8.74 -6.83
N LEU A 128 7.13 -8.70 -6.49
CA LEU A 128 6.03 -8.69 -7.48
C LEU A 128 5.95 -7.36 -8.23
N VAL A 129 6.23 -6.24 -7.54
CA VAL A 129 6.04 -4.89 -8.09
C VAL A 129 7.31 -4.32 -8.74
N ALA A 130 8.50 -4.69 -8.27
CA ALA A 130 9.76 -4.15 -8.78
C ALA A 130 9.94 -4.27 -10.32
N PRO A 131 9.56 -5.38 -10.97
CA PRO A 131 9.67 -5.48 -12.44
C PRO A 131 8.80 -4.45 -13.18
N GLU A 132 7.66 -4.06 -12.61
CA GLU A 132 6.81 -3.00 -13.20
C GLU A 132 7.44 -1.63 -13.01
N MET A 133 8.06 -1.37 -11.86
CA MET A 133 8.81 -0.14 -11.62
C MET A 133 9.97 0.00 -12.61
N GLU A 134 10.73 -1.08 -12.83
CA GLU A 134 11.85 -1.10 -13.77
C GLU A 134 11.43 -0.73 -15.20
N LYS A 135 10.27 -1.20 -15.68
CA LYS A 135 9.72 -0.84 -17.00
C LYS A 135 9.46 0.66 -17.14
N ASN A 136 9.25 1.36 -16.05
CA ASN A 136 8.92 2.79 -16.01
C ASN A 136 10.15 3.68 -15.73
N GLY A 137 11.34 3.10 -15.69
CA GLY A 137 12.60 3.83 -15.49
C GLY A 137 13.10 3.85 -14.04
N GLY A 138 12.57 3.00 -13.19
CA GLY A 138 13.02 2.81 -11.81
C GLY A 138 12.30 3.69 -10.81
#